data_977d811a3549b8ea56b10258fa4d2006
#
_entry.id   977d811a3549b8ea56b10258fa4d2006
#
_cell.length_a   1.000
_cell.length_b   1.000
_cell.length_c   1.000
_cell.angle_alpha   90.00
_cell.angle_beta   90.00
_cell.angle_gamma   90.00
#
_symmetry.space_group_name_H-M   'P 1'
#
loop_
_entity.id
_entity.type
_entity.pdbx_description
1 polymer ?
#
loop_
_entity_poly.entity_id
_entity_poly.type
_entity_poly.pdbx_seq_one_letter_code
_entity_poly.pdbx_strand_id
1 'polypeptide(L)'
;MTITSAPLSGPQSASSVLEASFRAMGCASHVVIHGGTADMLVTAEARIRQLESLWSRFVETSDITVANCMPGLPVHVDEDTLAIVARAIVGWRQTDGRFDITMLPRLLNLGYTHSIATSKAAPDVVGSRTGMCGAIEVDFMRGTLTVPPDTALDLGGIGKGFAADVVAEEIIESGAAGALVNIGGDLVVLGRPSAEPSWRLGIENPFDPPNHLACVRVASGGLATSGTTIRNWISASGERVHHLIDPSTAMPSRAGLSTVTVIGGDAATAEVFATAAMMLDGPAAMAMLDRQGLAGLGVGDDGTVHRSSTLAVFEV
;
A
#
# COMPACT_ATOMS: atom_id res chain seq x y z
N MET A 1 -44.92 -38.45 34.38
CA MET A 1 -43.85 -38.60 33.40
C MET A 1 -43.41 -37.21 33.02
N THR A 2 -42.38 -36.72 33.70
CA THR A 2 -41.89 -35.34 33.63
C THR A 2 -40.65 -35.36 32.75
N ILE A 3 -40.68 -34.68 31.58
CA ILE A 3 -39.51 -34.52 30.71
C ILE A 3 -38.88 -33.18 31.04
N THR A 4 -37.72 -33.23 31.65
CA THR A 4 -36.88 -32.04 31.93
C THR A 4 -35.95 -31.87 30.75
N SER A 5 -36.12 -30.82 29.95
CA SER A 5 -35.17 -30.41 28.92
C SER A 5 -34.08 -29.54 29.58
N ALA A 6 -32.85 -30.02 29.59
CA ALA A 6 -31.69 -29.26 29.97
C ALA A 6 -31.32 -28.24 28.87
N PRO A 7 -30.94 -26.99 29.20
CA PRO A 7 -30.46 -26.05 28.21
C PRO A 7 -29.04 -26.46 27.80
N LEU A 8 -28.84 -26.63 26.49
CA LEU A 8 -27.52 -26.72 25.89
C LEU A 8 -26.87 -25.31 25.87
N SER A 9 -26.25 -24.95 26.99
CA SER A 9 -25.30 -23.85 27.03
C SER A 9 -23.93 -24.37 26.62
N GLY A 10 -23.67 -24.39 25.33
CA GLY A 10 -22.29 -24.43 24.83
C GLY A 10 -21.56 -23.15 25.20
N PRO A 11 -20.29 -23.19 25.60
CA PRO A 11 -19.53 -21.98 25.84
C PRO A 11 -19.43 -21.21 24.53
N GLN A 12 -19.96 -19.99 24.48
CA GLN A 12 -19.53 -19.00 23.52
C GLN A 12 -18.05 -18.75 23.83
N SER A 13 -17.15 -19.38 23.08
CA SER A 13 -15.72 -19.06 23.16
C SER A 13 -15.61 -17.57 22.85
N ALA A 14 -15.15 -16.78 23.82
CA ALA A 14 -14.68 -15.44 23.57
C ALA A 14 -13.70 -15.55 22.40
N SER A 15 -14.02 -14.93 21.25
CA SER A 15 -13.18 -15.02 20.07
C SER A 15 -11.80 -14.51 20.44
N SER A 16 -10.79 -15.39 20.40
CA SER A 16 -9.42 -15.04 20.72
C SER A 16 -8.94 -13.97 19.75
N VAL A 17 -8.40 -12.88 20.28
CA VAL A 17 -7.67 -11.88 19.51
C VAL A 17 -6.21 -12.27 19.55
N LEU A 18 -5.62 -12.42 18.39
CA LEU A 18 -4.20 -12.72 18.20
C LEU A 18 -3.56 -11.56 17.46
N GLU A 19 -2.35 -11.19 17.87
CA GLU A 19 -1.62 -10.10 17.21
C GLU A 19 -0.13 -10.39 17.13
N ALA A 20 0.52 -9.87 16.09
CA ALA A 20 1.96 -9.91 15.92
C ALA A 20 2.46 -8.59 15.32
N SER A 21 3.62 -8.13 15.81
CA SER A 21 4.35 -6.98 15.26
C SER A 21 5.75 -7.42 14.85
N PHE A 22 6.14 -7.05 13.65
CA PHE A 22 7.44 -7.38 13.07
C PHE A 22 7.88 -6.30 12.09
N ARG A 23 8.99 -6.51 11.40
CA ARG A 23 9.45 -5.61 10.31
C ARG A 23 9.47 -6.37 8.99
N ALA A 24 8.83 -5.80 7.97
CA ALA A 24 8.85 -6.28 6.59
C ALA A 24 8.65 -5.10 5.63
N MET A 25 9.00 -5.26 4.37
CA MET A 25 8.88 -4.24 3.32
C MET A 25 9.48 -2.88 3.71
N GLY A 26 10.55 -2.93 4.50
CA GLY A 26 11.26 -1.74 4.97
C GLY A 26 10.57 -0.93 6.06
N CYS A 27 9.47 -1.42 6.66
CA CYS A 27 8.68 -0.71 7.66
C CYS A 27 8.24 -1.61 8.82
N ALA A 28 7.57 -1.02 9.83
CA ALA A 28 6.88 -1.78 10.85
C ALA A 28 5.61 -2.38 10.26
N SER A 29 5.32 -3.63 10.61
CA SER A 29 4.12 -4.36 10.20
C SER A 29 3.39 -4.88 11.43
N HIS A 30 2.05 -4.91 11.38
CA HIS A 30 1.20 -5.39 12.46
C HIS A 30 0.03 -6.17 11.89
N VAL A 31 -0.20 -7.35 12.41
CA VAL A 31 -1.31 -8.24 12.03
C VAL A 31 -2.15 -8.53 13.25
N VAL A 32 -3.47 -8.36 13.12
CA VAL A 32 -4.47 -8.70 14.15
C VAL A 32 -5.46 -9.68 13.54
N ILE A 33 -5.70 -10.81 14.23
CA ILE A 33 -6.62 -11.86 13.80
C ILE A 33 -7.66 -12.10 14.88
N HIS A 34 -8.92 -12.07 14.51
CA HIS A 34 -10.05 -12.42 15.37
C HIS A 34 -10.59 -13.79 14.99
N GLY A 35 -10.75 -14.69 15.99
CA GLY A 35 -11.32 -16.02 15.77
C GLY A 35 -10.44 -16.96 14.94
N GLY A 36 -9.11 -16.75 14.96
CA GLY A 36 -8.13 -17.59 14.27
C GLY A 36 -7.23 -18.41 15.20
N THR A 37 -6.15 -18.94 14.65
CA THR A 37 -5.12 -19.72 15.35
C THR A 37 -3.76 -19.01 15.31
N ALA A 38 -2.86 -19.35 16.24
CA ALA A 38 -1.51 -18.77 16.27
C ALA A 38 -0.69 -19.05 14.99
N ASP A 39 -0.93 -20.19 14.35
CA ASP A 39 -0.25 -20.57 13.10
C ASP A 39 -0.59 -19.59 11.95
N MET A 40 -1.79 -19.00 11.96
CA MET A 40 -2.17 -17.99 10.97
C MET A 40 -1.29 -16.73 11.06
N LEU A 41 -0.85 -16.32 12.26
CA LEU A 41 0.09 -15.20 12.41
C LEU A 41 1.46 -15.52 11.81
N VAL A 42 1.95 -16.73 12.04
CA VAL A 42 3.24 -17.22 11.49
C VAL A 42 3.16 -17.28 9.97
N THR A 43 2.06 -17.80 9.44
CA THR A 43 1.83 -17.88 7.99
C THR A 43 1.73 -16.47 7.36
N ALA A 44 1.01 -15.55 8.00
CA ALA A 44 0.87 -14.17 7.54
C ALA A 44 2.23 -13.45 7.46
N GLU A 45 3.06 -13.55 8.50
CA GLU A 45 4.41 -12.98 8.48
C GLU A 45 5.27 -13.60 7.36
N ALA A 46 5.25 -14.92 7.23
CA ALA A 46 6.01 -15.63 6.19
C ALA A 46 5.56 -15.19 4.79
N ARG A 47 4.26 -15.03 4.57
CA ARG A 47 3.69 -14.59 3.30
C ARG A 47 4.10 -13.15 2.95
N ILE A 48 4.03 -12.21 3.90
CA ILE A 48 4.50 -10.83 3.69
C ILE A 48 5.98 -10.82 3.30
N ARG A 49 6.83 -11.63 3.95
CA ARG A 49 8.25 -11.73 3.62
C ARG A 49 8.49 -12.36 2.24
N GLN A 50 7.68 -13.34 1.84
CA GLN A 50 7.71 -13.92 0.51
C GLN A 50 7.41 -12.85 -0.55
N LEU A 51 6.31 -12.08 -0.38
CA LEU A 51 5.94 -11.01 -1.28
C LEU A 51 7.02 -9.91 -1.35
N GLU A 52 7.65 -9.54 -0.21
CA GLU A 52 8.81 -8.63 -0.20
C GLU A 52 9.96 -9.18 -1.05
N SER A 53 10.24 -10.48 -0.97
CA SER A 53 11.33 -11.11 -1.73
C SER A 53 11.09 -11.12 -3.24
N LEU A 54 9.83 -11.14 -3.69
CA LEU A 54 9.43 -11.07 -5.09
C LEU A 54 9.46 -9.63 -5.65
N TRP A 55 9.12 -8.62 -4.83
CA TRP A 55 8.81 -7.28 -5.32
C TRP A 55 9.83 -6.21 -4.97
N SER A 56 10.72 -6.46 -4.00
CA SER A 56 11.67 -5.46 -3.56
C SER A 56 12.78 -5.24 -4.58
N ARG A 57 12.90 -4.03 -5.12
CA ARG A 57 14.00 -3.63 -5.99
C ARG A 57 15.37 -3.59 -5.30
N PHE A 58 15.42 -3.80 -3.98
CA PHE A 58 16.65 -3.91 -3.18
C PHE A 58 17.09 -5.37 -2.96
N VAL A 59 16.32 -6.32 -3.47
CA VAL A 59 16.64 -7.76 -3.48
C VAL A 59 17.09 -8.13 -4.90
N GLU A 60 18.33 -8.57 -5.04
CA GLU A 60 18.96 -8.86 -6.34
C GLU A 60 18.20 -9.93 -7.14
N THR A 61 17.64 -10.91 -6.44
CA THR A 61 16.93 -12.06 -7.03
C THR A 61 15.42 -11.86 -7.12
N SER A 62 14.90 -10.68 -6.78
CA SER A 62 13.47 -10.43 -6.90
C SER A 62 13.03 -10.38 -8.36
N ASP A 63 11.78 -10.75 -8.62
CA ASP A 63 11.19 -10.70 -9.96
C ASP A 63 11.30 -9.30 -10.58
N ILE A 64 11.02 -8.28 -9.78
CA ILE A 64 11.12 -6.88 -10.22
C ILE A 64 12.55 -6.48 -10.56
N THR A 65 13.54 -6.91 -9.79
CA THR A 65 14.95 -6.63 -10.09
C THR A 65 15.36 -7.36 -11.37
N VAL A 66 15.04 -8.64 -11.50
CA VAL A 66 15.35 -9.43 -12.71
C VAL A 66 14.69 -8.82 -13.94
N ALA A 67 13.41 -8.46 -13.87
CA ALA A 67 12.70 -7.81 -14.99
C ALA A 67 13.31 -6.45 -15.34
N ASN A 68 13.74 -5.65 -14.35
CA ASN A 68 14.41 -4.37 -14.55
C ASN A 68 15.82 -4.51 -15.18
N CYS A 69 16.48 -5.64 -14.98
CA CYS A 69 17.77 -5.94 -15.63
C CYS A 69 17.63 -6.43 -17.08
N MET A 70 16.41 -6.76 -17.52
CA MET A 70 16.13 -7.32 -18.86
C MET A 70 15.04 -6.53 -19.61
N PRO A 71 15.12 -5.18 -19.69
CA PRO A 71 14.06 -4.38 -20.31
C PRO A 71 13.92 -4.74 -21.80
N GLY A 72 12.67 -4.82 -22.28
CA GLY A 72 12.32 -5.21 -23.62
C GLY A 72 12.26 -6.72 -23.86
N LEU A 73 12.61 -7.55 -22.88
CA LEU A 73 12.53 -9.00 -22.99
C LEU A 73 11.48 -9.56 -22.01
N PRO A 74 10.73 -10.62 -22.41
CA PRO A 74 9.81 -11.30 -21.50
C PRO A 74 10.61 -12.09 -20.45
N VAL A 75 10.30 -11.85 -19.19
CA VAL A 75 10.89 -12.51 -18.01
C VAL A 75 9.83 -13.34 -17.32
N HIS A 76 10.11 -14.61 -17.01
CA HIS A 76 9.24 -15.42 -16.16
C HIS A 76 9.27 -14.91 -14.73
N VAL A 77 8.08 -14.64 -14.17
CA VAL A 77 7.91 -14.13 -12.81
C VAL A 77 6.79 -14.90 -12.10
N ASP A 78 6.75 -14.76 -10.79
CA ASP A 78 5.70 -15.35 -9.96
C ASP A 78 4.31 -14.79 -10.32
N GLU A 79 3.25 -15.56 -10.09
CA GLU A 79 1.88 -15.15 -10.34
C GLU A 79 1.49 -13.92 -9.52
N ASP A 80 1.95 -13.81 -8.29
CA ASP A 80 1.76 -12.63 -7.44
C ASP A 80 2.39 -11.38 -8.07
N THR A 81 3.53 -11.51 -8.74
CA THR A 81 4.19 -10.40 -9.44
C THR A 81 3.40 -9.96 -10.67
N LEU A 82 2.83 -10.90 -11.43
CA LEU A 82 1.93 -10.56 -12.53
C LEU A 82 0.69 -9.83 -12.02
N ALA A 83 0.10 -10.32 -10.93
CA ALA A 83 -1.11 -9.76 -10.34
C ALA A 83 -0.91 -8.31 -9.87
N ILE A 84 0.17 -8.03 -9.12
CA ILE A 84 0.44 -6.67 -8.64
C ILE A 84 0.77 -5.71 -9.78
N VAL A 85 1.52 -6.14 -10.81
CA VAL A 85 1.83 -5.28 -11.95
C VAL A 85 0.57 -4.99 -12.78
N ALA A 86 -0.29 -5.99 -13.00
CA ALA A 86 -1.57 -5.79 -13.66
C ALA A 86 -2.46 -4.80 -12.86
N ARG A 87 -2.49 -4.94 -11.54
CA ARG A 87 -3.20 -4.02 -10.64
C ARG A 87 -2.65 -2.59 -10.72
N ALA A 88 -1.32 -2.45 -10.80
CA ALA A 88 -0.66 -1.15 -10.97
C ALA A 88 -1.03 -0.48 -12.29
N ILE A 89 -1.11 -1.23 -13.39
CA ILE A 89 -1.57 -0.72 -14.70
C ILE A 89 -3.02 -0.22 -14.64
N VAL A 90 -3.89 -0.93 -13.89
CA VAL A 90 -5.26 -0.46 -13.64
C VAL A 90 -5.24 0.85 -12.85
N GLY A 91 -4.46 0.94 -11.78
CA GLY A 91 -4.30 2.14 -10.97
C GLY A 91 -3.77 3.34 -11.78
N TRP A 92 -2.78 3.11 -12.64
CA TRP A 92 -2.28 4.11 -13.58
C TRP A 92 -3.38 4.69 -14.46
N ARG A 93 -4.25 3.85 -15.04
CA ARG A 93 -5.39 4.28 -15.86
C ARG A 93 -6.42 5.05 -15.05
N GLN A 94 -6.78 4.56 -13.85
CA GLN A 94 -7.80 5.17 -12.99
C GLN A 94 -7.37 6.54 -12.43
N THR A 95 -6.07 6.79 -12.34
CA THR A 95 -5.48 8.05 -11.84
C THR A 95 -5.05 9.00 -12.97
N ASP A 96 -5.43 8.72 -14.23
CA ASP A 96 -4.99 9.47 -15.41
C ASP A 96 -3.46 9.65 -15.46
N GLY A 97 -2.72 8.58 -15.11
CA GLY A 97 -1.26 8.55 -15.12
C GLY A 97 -0.57 9.26 -13.96
N ARG A 98 -1.30 9.74 -12.93
CA ARG A 98 -0.69 10.39 -11.74
C ARG A 98 0.01 9.40 -10.81
N PHE A 99 -0.41 8.15 -10.81
CA PHE A 99 0.31 7.03 -10.26
C PHE A 99 1.00 6.28 -11.42
N ASP A 100 2.32 6.07 -11.33
CA ASP A 100 3.07 5.38 -12.37
C ASP A 100 4.26 4.61 -11.77
N ILE A 101 4.28 3.30 -11.97
CA ILE A 101 5.33 2.42 -11.46
C ILE A 101 6.63 2.47 -12.27
N THR A 102 6.66 3.20 -13.38
CA THR A 102 7.84 3.33 -14.24
C THR A 102 8.70 4.57 -13.91
N MET A 103 8.52 5.14 -12.72
CA MET A 103 9.28 6.32 -12.28
C MET A 103 10.65 5.99 -11.66
N LEU A 104 11.04 4.71 -11.58
CA LEU A 104 12.30 4.28 -10.96
C LEU A 104 13.55 4.98 -11.56
N PRO A 105 13.71 5.13 -12.89
CA PRO A 105 14.88 5.83 -13.44
C PRO A 105 15.05 7.25 -12.87
N ARG A 106 13.93 7.93 -12.62
CA ARG A 106 13.97 9.27 -12.03
C ARG A 106 14.34 9.26 -10.54
N LEU A 107 13.82 8.29 -9.78
CA LEU A 107 14.20 8.11 -8.38
C LEU A 107 15.71 7.85 -8.22
N LEU A 108 16.30 7.00 -9.07
CA LEU A 108 17.72 6.71 -9.08
C LEU A 108 18.55 7.96 -9.42
N ASN A 109 18.14 8.74 -10.43
CA ASN A 109 18.81 10.00 -10.80
C ASN A 109 18.77 11.06 -9.70
N LEU A 110 17.76 11.02 -8.81
CA LEU A 110 17.67 11.88 -7.63
C LEU A 110 18.47 11.35 -6.43
N GLY A 111 19.10 10.17 -6.55
CA GLY A 111 19.93 9.57 -5.52
C GLY A 111 19.22 8.57 -4.60
N TYR A 112 18.01 8.12 -4.91
CA TYR A 112 17.31 7.08 -4.14
C TYR A 112 17.84 5.68 -4.52
N THR A 113 19.13 5.45 -4.26
CA THR A 113 19.85 4.22 -4.62
C THR A 113 19.96 3.20 -3.48
N HIS A 114 19.56 3.57 -2.26
CA HIS A 114 19.65 2.70 -1.08
C HIS A 114 18.30 2.59 -0.38
N SER A 115 18.05 1.43 0.21
CA SER A 115 16.94 1.24 1.13
C SER A 115 17.14 2.11 2.38
N ILE A 116 16.18 2.98 2.69
CA ILE A 116 16.22 3.82 3.91
C ILE A 116 16.19 2.93 5.17
N ALA A 117 15.51 1.79 5.10
CA ALA A 117 15.35 0.90 6.26
C ALA A 117 16.60 0.06 6.57
N THR A 118 17.35 -0.35 5.55
CA THR A 118 18.47 -1.30 5.69
C THR A 118 19.80 -0.75 5.20
N SER A 119 19.83 0.45 4.60
CA SER A 119 20.98 1.04 3.90
C SER A 119 21.56 0.14 2.79
N LYS A 120 20.83 -0.91 2.37
CA LYS A 120 21.23 -1.81 1.29
C LYS A 120 21.12 -1.07 -0.04
N ALA A 121 22.18 -1.13 -0.85
CA ALA A 121 22.15 -0.58 -2.20
C ALA A 121 21.17 -1.38 -3.08
N ALA A 122 20.47 -0.66 -3.97
CA ALA A 122 19.75 -1.30 -5.06
C ALA A 122 20.76 -1.82 -6.11
N PRO A 123 20.46 -2.93 -6.80
CA PRO A 123 21.19 -3.32 -7.98
C PRO A 123 21.19 -2.21 -9.04
N ASP A 124 22.26 -2.16 -9.83
CA ASP A 124 22.36 -1.20 -10.94
C ASP A 124 21.32 -1.55 -12.01
N VAL A 125 20.44 -0.60 -12.27
CA VAL A 125 19.42 -0.70 -13.29
C VAL A 125 19.64 0.39 -14.33
N VAL A 126 19.66 0.00 -15.60
CA VAL A 126 19.82 0.92 -16.72
C VAL A 126 18.45 1.33 -17.24
N GLY A 127 18.20 2.64 -17.25
CA GLY A 127 16.95 3.19 -17.81
C GLY A 127 16.95 4.71 -17.66
N SER A 128 16.36 5.40 -18.64
CA SER A 128 16.20 6.84 -18.62
C SER A 128 14.74 7.28 -18.85
N ARG A 129 13.91 6.40 -19.41
CA ARG A 129 12.52 6.69 -19.74
C ARG A 129 11.59 6.43 -18.57
N THR A 130 10.67 7.35 -18.36
CA THR A 130 9.58 7.29 -17.37
C THR A 130 8.24 7.51 -18.05
N GLY A 131 7.13 7.32 -17.36
CA GLY A 131 5.78 7.49 -17.93
C GLY A 131 5.41 6.37 -18.90
N MET A 132 5.95 5.18 -18.72
CA MET A 132 5.82 4.04 -19.66
C MET A 132 4.88 2.94 -19.16
N CYS A 133 4.09 3.19 -18.10
CA CYS A 133 3.25 2.18 -17.47
C CYS A 133 2.28 1.52 -18.46
N GLY A 134 1.74 2.28 -19.41
CA GLY A 134 0.84 1.77 -20.45
C GLY A 134 1.48 0.84 -21.49
N ALA A 135 2.82 0.75 -21.51
CA ALA A 135 3.58 -0.11 -22.42
C ALA A 135 4.14 -1.37 -21.74
N ILE A 136 3.83 -1.59 -20.46
CA ILE A 136 4.17 -2.83 -19.74
C ILE A 136 3.29 -3.96 -20.29
N GLU A 137 3.89 -5.12 -20.57
CA GLU A 137 3.17 -6.30 -21.02
C GLU A 137 3.14 -7.36 -19.91
N VAL A 138 1.94 -7.83 -19.56
CA VAL A 138 1.71 -8.90 -18.59
C VAL A 138 1.02 -10.06 -19.31
N ASP A 139 1.67 -11.20 -19.39
CA ASP A 139 1.12 -12.42 -20.03
C ASP A 139 0.93 -13.52 -18.97
N PHE A 140 -0.28 -13.62 -18.46
CA PHE A 140 -0.66 -14.65 -17.47
C PHE A 140 -0.60 -16.07 -18.05
N MET A 141 -0.80 -16.23 -19.36
CA MET A 141 -0.76 -17.55 -19.98
C MET A 141 0.66 -18.10 -20.08
N ARG A 142 1.61 -17.20 -20.27
CA ARG A 142 3.04 -17.56 -20.32
C ARG A 142 3.77 -17.37 -19.02
N GLY A 143 3.15 -16.73 -18.03
CA GLY A 143 3.80 -16.38 -16.77
C GLY A 143 4.93 -15.36 -16.96
N THR A 144 4.75 -14.36 -17.88
CA THR A 144 5.84 -13.45 -18.21
C THR A 144 5.45 -11.98 -18.04
N LEU A 145 6.44 -11.19 -17.61
CA LEU A 145 6.41 -9.73 -17.51
C LEU A 145 7.45 -9.15 -18.49
N THR A 146 7.05 -8.17 -19.32
CA THR A 146 7.96 -7.40 -20.15
C THR A 146 7.96 -5.94 -19.71
N VAL A 147 9.09 -5.50 -19.16
CA VAL A 147 9.35 -4.08 -18.85
C VAL A 147 9.70 -3.37 -20.16
N PRO A 148 9.13 -2.19 -20.47
CA PRO A 148 9.46 -1.47 -21.69
C PRO A 148 10.96 -1.16 -21.80
N PRO A 149 11.54 -1.11 -23.03
CA PRO A 149 12.93 -0.75 -23.21
C PRO A 149 13.30 0.60 -22.58
N ASP A 150 14.51 0.68 -22.01
CA ASP A 150 15.07 1.89 -21.40
C ASP A 150 14.23 2.42 -20.21
N THR A 151 13.51 1.52 -19.52
CA THR A 151 12.69 1.86 -18.33
C THR A 151 12.89 0.84 -17.22
N ALA A 152 12.41 1.16 -16.02
CA ALA A 152 12.45 0.26 -14.86
C ALA A 152 11.28 0.52 -13.92
N LEU A 153 10.87 -0.53 -13.19
CA LEU A 153 9.71 -0.54 -12.30
C LEU A 153 10.11 -0.33 -10.83
N ASP A 154 9.27 0.40 -10.10
CA ASP A 154 9.25 0.47 -8.64
C ASP A 154 7.81 0.30 -8.15
N LEU A 155 7.56 -0.71 -7.33
CA LEU A 155 6.24 -1.01 -6.76
C LEU A 155 5.98 -0.30 -5.42
N GLY A 156 6.83 0.65 -5.01
CA GLY A 156 6.77 1.30 -3.70
C GLY A 156 5.49 2.07 -3.38
N GLY A 157 4.64 2.36 -4.38
CA GLY A 157 3.36 3.07 -4.21
C GLY A 157 2.11 2.16 -4.34
N ILE A 158 2.29 0.82 -4.33
CA ILE A 158 1.20 -0.16 -4.36
C ILE A 158 1.55 -1.43 -3.56
N GLY A 159 2.84 -1.70 -3.36
CA GLY A 159 3.32 -3.00 -2.88
C GLY A 159 2.86 -3.35 -1.47
N LYS A 160 2.76 -2.37 -0.59
CA LYS A 160 2.36 -2.59 0.81
C LYS A 160 0.86 -2.86 0.92
N GLY A 161 0.05 -2.03 0.25
CA GLY A 161 -1.41 -2.20 0.22
C GLY A 161 -1.79 -3.52 -0.42
N PHE A 162 -1.21 -3.86 -1.57
CA PHE A 162 -1.52 -5.13 -2.23
C PHE A 162 -1.08 -6.34 -1.41
N ALA A 163 0.07 -6.29 -0.73
CA ALA A 163 0.47 -7.35 0.19
C ALA A 163 -0.47 -7.48 1.38
N ALA A 164 -0.95 -6.36 1.92
CA ALA A 164 -1.92 -6.37 3.02
C ALA A 164 -3.23 -7.02 2.57
N ASP A 165 -3.72 -6.69 1.37
CA ASP A 165 -4.94 -7.28 0.79
C ASP A 165 -4.82 -8.80 0.65
N VAL A 166 -3.76 -9.27 -0.04
CA VAL A 166 -3.51 -10.71 -0.25
C VAL A 166 -3.47 -11.48 1.07
N VAL A 167 -2.71 -10.98 2.04
CA VAL A 167 -2.55 -11.68 3.32
C VAL A 167 -3.82 -11.66 4.15
N ALA A 168 -4.58 -10.57 4.14
CA ALA A 168 -5.84 -10.50 4.86
C ALA A 168 -6.90 -11.45 4.26
N GLU A 169 -6.96 -11.55 2.94
CA GLU A 169 -7.83 -12.49 2.23
C GLU A 169 -7.48 -13.94 2.59
N GLU A 170 -6.19 -14.30 2.54
CA GLU A 170 -5.71 -15.65 2.93
C GLU A 170 -6.03 -15.99 4.40
N ILE A 171 -5.95 -15.01 5.32
CA ILE A 171 -6.34 -15.18 6.73
C ILE A 171 -7.84 -15.48 6.84
N ILE A 172 -8.70 -14.73 6.13
CA ILE A 172 -10.16 -14.94 6.15
C ILE A 172 -10.51 -16.29 5.52
N GLU A 173 -9.90 -16.64 4.38
CA GLU A 173 -10.11 -17.95 3.71
C GLU A 173 -9.68 -19.12 4.60
N SER A 174 -8.68 -18.92 5.46
CA SER A 174 -8.24 -19.89 6.47
C SER A 174 -9.23 -20.04 7.64
N GLY A 175 -10.33 -19.26 7.67
CA GLY A 175 -11.42 -19.40 8.62
C GLY A 175 -11.40 -18.40 9.78
N ALA A 176 -10.59 -17.36 9.75
CA ALA A 176 -10.65 -16.27 10.72
C ALA A 176 -11.95 -15.46 10.60
N ALA A 177 -12.48 -14.96 11.70
CA ALA A 177 -13.68 -14.14 11.73
C ALA A 177 -13.41 -12.68 11.32
N GLY A 178 -12.18 -12.21 11.52
CA GLY A 178 -11.74 -10.87 11.12
C GLY A 178 -10.22 -10.78 11.09
N ALA A 179 -9.70 -9.92 10.21
CA ALA A 179 -8.29 -9.64 10.02
C ALA A 179 -8.04 -8.15 9.85
N LEU A 180 -6.95 -7.66 10.45
CA LEU A 180 -6.32 -6.39 10.13
C LEU A 180 -4.86 -6.67 9.78
N VAL A 181 -4.44 -6.25 8.60
CA VAL A 181 -3.05 -6.31 8.16
C VAL A 181 -2.57 -4.90 7.87
N ASN A 182 -1.56 -4.44 8.61
CA ASN A 182 -0.96 -3.11 8.48
C ASN A 182 0.51 -3.25 8.10
N ILE A 183 0.92 -2.64 7.01
CA ILE A 183 2.30 -2.61 6.53
C ILE A 183 2.72 -1.16 6.34
N GLY A 184 3.37 -0.59 7.38
CA GLY A 184 3.89 0.78 7.31
C GLY A 184 2.84 1.89 7.22
N GLY A 185 1.64 1.67 7.73
CA GLY A 185 0.53 2.62 7.69
C GLY A 185 -0.46 2.36 6.54
N ASP A 186 -0.11 1.50 5.57
CA ASP A 186 -1.06 1.02 4.57
C ASP A 186 -1.68 -0.27 5.10
N LEU A 187 -2.98 -0.29 5.25
CA LEU A 187 -3.67 -1.37 5.94
C LEU A 187 -4.99 -1.75 5.27
N VAL A 188 -5.37 -2.98 5.50
CA VAL A 188 -6.70 -3.51 5.16
C VAL A 188 -7.35 -4.11 6.39
N VAL A 189 -8.66 -4.00 6.46
CA VAL A 189 -9.50 -4.67 7.45
C VAL A 189 -10.56 -5.49 6.72
N LEU A 190 -10.69 -6.76 7.10
CA LEU A 190 -11.70 -7.68 6.58
C LEU A 190 -12.43 -8.37 7.73
N GLY A 191 -13.66 -8.79 7.48
CA GLY A 191 -14.47 -9.45 8.52
C GLY A 191 -14.76 -8.55 9.71
N ARG A 192 -15.01 -9.13 10.89
CA ARG A 192 -15.47 -8.39 12.08
C ARG A 192 -14.46 -8.47 13.22
N PRO A 193 -14.15 -7.35 13.89
CA PRO A 193 -13.56 -7.39 15.23
C PRO A 193 -14.58 -8.01 16.21
N SER A 194 -14.11 -8.71 17.24
CA SER A 194 -14.91 -9.63 18.05
C SER A 194 -16.13 -9.02 18.76
N ALA A 195 -16.10 -7.75 19.14
CA ALA A 195 -17.15 -7.09 19.92
C ALA A 195 -17.82 -5.91 19.21
N GLU A 196 -17.23 -5.41 18.13
CA GLU A 196 -17.65 -4.20 17.44
C GLU A 196 -18.11 -4.53 16.00
N PRO A 197 -19.05 -3.77 15.43
CA PRO A 197 -19.52 -4.00 14.06
C PRO A 197 -18.50 -3.55 13.00
N SER A 198 -17.47 -2.78 13.40
CA SER A 198 -16.47 -2.18 12.49
C SER A 198 -15.16 -1.92 13.21
N TRP A 199 -14.10 -1.80 12.45
CA TRP A 199 -12.76 -1.44 12.91
C TRP A 199 -12.66 0.08 13.13
N ARG A 200 -12.00 0.48 14.21
CA ARG A 200 -11.72 1.89 14.50
C ARG A 200 -10.26 2.19 14.18
N LEU A 201 -10.04 3.14 13.28
CA LEU A 201 -8.72 3.50 12.77
C LEU A 201 -8.48 4.99 13.00
N GLY A 202 -7.25 5.35 13.41
CA GLY A 202 -6.83 6.75 13.56
C GLY A 202 -6.11 7.25 12.33
N ILE A 203 -6.41 8.45 11.87
CA ILE A 203 -5.63 9.18 10.86
C ILE A 203 -4.66 10.09 11.61
N GLU A 204 -3.36 9.81 11.51
CA GLU A 204 -2.31 10.52 12.25
C GLU A 204 -2.20 11.99 11.83
N ASN A 205 -1.83 12.86 12.77
CA ASN A 205 -1.40 14.21 12.47
C ASN A 205 0.11 14.21 12.09
N PRO A 206 0.48 14.54 10.85
CA PRO A 206 1.89 14.50 10.43
C PRO A 206 2.79 15.49 11.17
N PHE A 207 2.22 16.51 11.82
CA PHE A 207 2.95 17.55 12.55
C PHE A 207 2.91 17.35 14.07
N ASP A 208 2.07 16.44 14.55
CA ASP A 208 1.90 16.18 15.99
C ASP A 208 1.56 14.70 16.23
N PRO A 209 2.46 13.76 15.87
CA PRO A 209 2.32 12.36 16.29
C PRO A 209 2.52 12.29 17.82
N PRO A 210 1.75 11.58 18.61
CA PRO A 210 0.80 10.51 18.31
C PRO A 210 -0.68 10.95 18.20
N ASN A 211 -0.97 12.25 18.06
CA ASN A 211 -2.33 12.72 17.96
C ASN A 211 -2.96 12.42 16.59
N HIS A 212 -4.26 12.16 16.58
CA HIS A 212 -5.01 11.87 15.37
C HIS A 212 -5.83 13.09 14.94
N LEU A 213 -5.89 13.34 13.61
CA LEU A 213 -6.74 14.36 13.01
C LEU A 213 -8.18 13.91 12.87
N ALA A 214 -8.39 12.61 12.73
CA ALA A 214 -9.70 12.00 12.65
C ALA A 214 -9.63 10.56 13.17
N CYS A 215 -10.79 10.07 13.66
CA CYS A 215 -11.01 8.67 13.94
C CYS A 215 -12.10 8.19 12.98
N VAL A 216 -11.86 7.07 12.29
CA VAL A 216 -12.78 6.54 11.28
C VAL A 216 -13.22 5.12 11.64
N ARG A 217 -14.39 4.74 11.17
CA ARG A 217 -14.90 3.36 11.25
C ARG A 217 -14.97 2.74 9.87
N VAL A 218 -14.31 1.60 9.73
CA VAL A 218 -14.28 0.83 8.48
C VAL A 218 -14.78 -0.58 8.79
N ALA A 219 -15.85 -1.01 8.12
CA ALA A 219 -16.39 -2.36 8.30
C ALA A 219 -15.55 -3.39 7.50
N SER A 220 -15.16 -3.02 6.29
CA SER A 220 -14.27 -3.75 5.39
C SER A 220 -13.68 -2.78 4.39
N GLY A 221 -12.40 -2.91 4.07
CA GLY A 221 -11.72 -2.05 3.10
C GLY A 221 -10.31 -1.67 3.53
N GLY A 222 -9.66 -0.85 2.72
CA GLY A 222 -8.28 -0.40 2.90
C GLY A 222 -8.17 1.06 3.30
N LEU A 223 -7.08 1.37 4.02
CA LEU A 223 -6.65 2.73 4.33
C LEU A 223 -5.16 2.84 4.05
N ALA A 224 -4.73 3.86 3.33
CA ALA A 224 -3.32 4.10 3.05
C ALA A 224 -2.98 5.58 3.14
N THR A 225 -1.72 5.87 3.51
CA THR A 225 -1.24 7.25 3.64
C THR A 225 0.06 7.44 2.87
N SER A 226 0.04 8.35 1.91
CA SER A 226 1.23 8.86 1.25
C SER A 226 1.67 10.19 1.84
N GLY A 227 2.99 10.43 1.92
CA GLY A 227 3.51 11.67 2.48
C GLY A 227 4.96 11.96 2.14
N THR A 228 5.36 13.21 2.28
CA THR A 228 6.71 13.72 1.97
C THR A 228 7.64 13.73 3.17
N THR A 229 7.11 13.56 4.39
CA THR A 229 7.82 13.81 5.65
C THR A 229 8.82 12.73 6.03
N ILE A 230 8.60 11.47 5.63
CA ILE A 230 9.40 10.31 6.07
C ILE A 230 10.50 9.96 5.05
N ARG A 231 10.14 9.77 3.75
CA ARG A 231 11.08 9.35 2.71
C ARG A 231 11.60 10.56 1.93
N ASN A 232 12.51 11.30 2.54
CA ASN A 232 13.18 12.44 1.94
C ASN A 232 14.69 12.37 2.17
N TRP A 233 15.48 13.02 1.30
CA TRP A 233 16.94 13.06 1.35
C TRP A 233 17.47 14.35 0.70
N ILE A 234 18.78 14.56 0.79
CA ILE A 234 19.44 15.64 0.05
C ILE A 234 19.99 15.06 -1.26
N SER A 235 19.56 15.61 -2.38
CA SER A 235 20.04 15.22 -3.72
C SER A 235 21.50 15.65 -3.95
N ALA A 236 22.10 15.18 -5.04
CA ALA A 236 23.45 15.59 -5.43
C ALA A 236 23.57 17.10 -5.72
N SER A 237 22.46 17.78 -6.05
CA SER A 237 22.41 19.24 -6.21
C SER A 237 22.32 20.03 -4.90
N GLY A 238 22.22 19.35 -3.75
CA GLY A 238 22.03 19.96 -2.43
C GLY A 238 20.57 20.32 -2.10
N GLU A 239 19.61 19.96 -2.95
CA GLU A 239 18.18 20.19 -2.70
C GLU A 239 17.59 19.07 -1.87
N ARG A 240 16.66 19.42 -0.95
CA ARG A 240 15.82 18.41 -0.27
C ARG A 240 14.78 17.90 -1.24
N VAL A 241 14.77 16.60 -1.47
CA VAL A 241 13.83 15.90 -2.35
C VAL A 241 13.16 14.74 -1.62
N HIS A 242 12.06 14.26 -2.14
CA HIS A 242 11.31 13.12 -1.62
C HIS A 242 10.96 12.14 -2.75
N HIS A 243 10.48 10.96 -2.38
CA HIS A 243 10.24 9.84 -3.29
C HIS A 243 8.98 9.95 -4.17
N LEU A 244 8.07 10.89 -3.88
CA LEU A 244 6.84 11.08 -4.64
C LEU A 244 7.14 11.94 -5.88
N ILE A 245 7.29 11.28 -7.02
CA ILE A 245 7.61 11.91 -8.30
C ILE A 245 6.32 12.15 -9.07
N ASP A 246 6.11 13.38 -9.53
CA ASP A 246 5.03 13.72 -10.44
C ASP A 246 5.38 13.22 -11.86
N PRO A 247 4.61 12.25 -12.40
CA PRO A 247 4.90 11.70 -13.73
C PRO A 247 4.82 12.72 -14.85
N SER A 248 4.03 13.79 -14.69
CA SER A 248 3.87 14.83 -15.72
C SER A 248 5.11 15.73 -15.86
N THR A 249 5.88 15.90 -14.77
CA THR A 249 7.08 16.76 -14.73
C THR A 249 8.37 15.97 -14.59
N ALA A 250 8.27 14.68 -14.21
CA ALA A 250 9.39 13.84 -13.78
C ALA A 250 10.21 14.46 -12.63
N MET A 251 9.59 15.28 -11.76
CA MET A 251 10.19 15.94 -10.60
C MET A 251 9.44 15.57 -9.33
N PRO A 252 10.08 15.71 -8.15
CA PRO A 252 9.35 15.59 -6.88
C PRO A 252 8.14 16.51 -6.88
N SER A 253 6.99 16.01 -6.42
CA SER A 253 5.75 16.79 -6.35
C SER A 253 5.95 18.06 -5.53
N ARG A 254 5.35 19.14 -5.97
CA ARG A 254 5.29 20.44 -5.28
C ARG A 254 3.84 20.91 -5.08
N ALA A 255 2.95 19.95 -4.88
CA ALA A 255 1.51 20.20 -4.73
C ALA A 255 1.12 20.86 -3.40
N GLY A 256 2.08 21.02 -2.47
CA GLY A 256 1.84 21.68 -1.17
C GLY A 256 1.13 20.80 -0.15
N LEU A 257 1.14 19.47 -0.36
CA LEU A 257 0.59 18.49 0.58
C LEU A 257 1.70 17.75 1.31
N SER A 258 1.64 17.69 2.62
CA SER A 258 2.52 16.90 3.49
C SER A 258 2.09 15.44 3.53
N THR A 259 0.78 15.19 3.66
CA THR A 259 0.21 13.83 3.64
C THR A 259 -1.17 13.79 2.99
N VAL A 260 -1.50 12.66 2.40
CA VAL A 260 -2.88 12.30 2.02
C VAL A 260 -3.17 10.88 2.49
N THR A 261 -4.23 10.74 3.30
CA THR A 261 -4.80 9.45 3.69
C THR A 261 -6.04 9.18 2.85
N VAL A 262 -6.14 7.98 2.29
CA VAL A 262 -7.28 7.53 1.47
C VAL A 262 -7.90 6.28 2.09
N ILE A 263 -9.24 6.20 2.07
CA ILE A 263 -10.01 5.01 2.41
C ILE A 263 -10.68 4.51 1.13
N GLY A 264 -10.49 3.23 0.82
CA GLY A 264 -11.01 2.57 -0.37
C GLY A 264 -11.55 1.17 -0.07
N GLY A 265 -12.00 0.48 -1.11
CA GLY A 265 -12.50 -0.89 -0.99
C GLY A 265 -11.41 -1.92 -0.66
N ASP A 266 -10.16 -1.62 -0.99
CA ASP A 266 -8.95 -2.40 -0.71
C ASP A 266 -7.76 -1.47 -0.46
N ALA A 267 -6.68 -1.98 0.14
CA ALA A 267 -5.52 -1.18 0.51
C ALA A 267 -4.65 -0.81 -0.71
N ALA A 268 -4.60 -1.65 -1.74
CA ALA A 268 -3.90 -1.35 -2.98
C ALA A 268 -4.52 -0.13 -3.68
N THR A 269 -5.86 -0.06 -3.78
CA THR A 269 -6.57 1.12 -4.29
C THR A 269 -6.27 2.35 -3.44
N ALA A 270 -6.35 2.23 -2.11
CA ALA A 270 -6.09 3.34 -1.21
C ALA A 270 -4.66 3.88 -1.38
N GLU A 271 -3.63 3.01 -1.49
CA GLU A 271 -2.21 3.38 -1.66
C GLU A 271 -1.98 4.08 -3.01
N VAL A 272 -2.53 3.53 -4.10
CA VAL A 272 -2.46 4.12 -5.46
C VAL A 272 -3.06 5.52 -5.48
N PHE A 273 -4.26 5.69 -4.92
CA PHE A 273 -4.93 6.99 -4.92
C PHE A 273 -4.34 7.97 -3.92
N ALA A 274 -3.78 7.51 -2.80
CA ALA A 274 -3.01 8.35 -1.90
C ALA A 274 -1.77 8.92 -2.60
N THR A 275 -1.03 8.07 -3.34
CA THR A 275 0.12 8.50 -4.15
C THR A 275 -0.30 9.48 -5.25
N ALA A 276 -1.36 9.19 -6.00
CA ALA A 276 -1.85 10.07 -7.06
C ALA A 276 -2.34 11.42 -6.53
N ALA A 277 -2.99 11.44 -5.37
CA ALA A 277 -3.49 12.65 -4.73
C ALA A 277 -2.37 13.62 -4.34
N MET A 278 -1.19 13.09 -3.97
CA MET A 278 0.00 13.90 -3.67
C MET A 278 0.55 14.65 -4.89
N MET A 279 0.05 14.41 -6.10
CA MET A 279 0.41 15.15 -7.33
C MET A 279 -0.52 16.34 -7.60
N LEU A 280 -1.49 16.59 -6.72
CA LEU A 280 -2.52 17.62 -6.85
C LEU A 280 -2.54 18.53 -5.62
N ASP A 281 -2.97 19.79 -5.76
CA ASP A 281 -3.28 20.61 -4.59
C ASP A 281 -4.45 20.03 -3.78
N GLY A 282 -4.58 20.48 -2.53
CA GLY A 282 -5.55 19.88 -1.59
C GLY A 282 -6.99 19.81 -2.12
N PRO A 283 -7.58 20.91 -2.63
CA PRO A 283 -8.92 20.88 -3.21
C PRO A 283 -9.05 19.93 -4.41
N ALA A 284 -8.09 19.93 -5.34
CA ALA A 284 -8.13 19.07 -6.51
C ALA A 284 -7.94 17.59 -6.15
N ALA A 285 -7.09 17.28 -5.15
CA ALA A 285 -6.91 15.94 -4.62
C ALA A 285 -8.24 15.39 -4.04
N MET A 286 -8.91 16.18 -3.19
CA MET A 286 -10.18 15.75 -2.59
C MET A 286 -11.28 15.59 -3.66
N ALA A 287 -11.35 16.49 -4.63
CA ALA A 287 -12.29 16.38 -5.75
C ALA A 287 -12.00 15.14 -6.65
N MET A 288 -10.74 14.74 -6.80
CA MET A 288 -10.39 13.49 -7.49
C MET A 288 -10.91 12.27 -6.71
N LEU A 289 -10.69 12.21 -5.41
CA LEU A 289 -11.18 11.14 -4.56
C LEU A 289 -12.70 11.02 -4.57
N ASP A 290 -13.40 12.13 -4.44
CA ASP A 290 -14.87 12.18 -4.50
C ASP A 290 -15.42 11.62 -5.82
N ARG A 291 -14.80 11.96 -6.97
CA ARG A 291 -15.20 11.41 -8.28
C ARG A 291 -15.03 9.90 -8.38
N GLN A 292 -14.11 9.33 -7.62
CA GLN A 292 -13.86 7.89 -7.59
C GLN A 292 -14.64 7.17 -6.49
N GLY A 293 -15.46 7.88 -5.70
CA GLY A 293 -16.19 7.35 -4.57
C GLY A 293 -15.28 6.93 -3.39
N LEU A 294 -14.08 7.50 -3.32
CA LEU A 294 -13.11 7.27 -2.26
C LEU A 294 -13.21 8.36 -1.19
N ALA A 295 -12.92 7.99 0.07
CA ALA A 295 -12.81 8.97 1.13
C ALA A 295 -11.36 9.38 1.34
N GLY A 296 -11.12 10.65 1.67
CA GLY A 296 -9.77 11.14 1.88
C GLY A 296 -9.64 12.32 2.80
N LEU A 297 -8.47 12.39 3.46
CA LEU A 297 -8.01 13.51 4.29
C LEU A 297 -6.61 13.90 3.85
N GLY A 298 -6.45 15.14 3.38
CA GLY A 298 -5.16 15.73 3.02
C GLY A 298 -4.71 16.76 4.04
N VAL A 299 -3.41 16.86 4.29
CA VAL A 299 -2.80 17.88 5.15
C VAL A 299 -1.81 18.67 4.34
N GLY A 300 -2.01 19.97 4.23
CA GLY A 300 -1.10 20.90 3.57
C GLY A 300 0.21 21.08 4.34
N ASP A 301 1.25 21.57 3.66
CA ASP A 301 2.52 21.93 4.27
C ASP A 301 2.37 23.07 5.31
N ASP A 302 1.29 23.85 5.19
CA ASP A 302 0.89 24.91 6.13
C ASP A 302 0.00 24.42 7.28
N GLY A 303 -0.29 23.11 7.33
CA GLY A 303 -1.20 22.50 8.31
C GLY A 303 -2.69 22.58 7.96
N THR A 304 -3.05 23.14 6.81
CA THR A 304 -4.45 23.17 6.34
C THR A 304 -4.95 21.75 6.09
N VAL A 305 -6.14 21.43 6.65
CA VAL A 305 -6.75 20.10 6.51
C VAL A 305 -7.83 20.15 5.42
N HIS A 306 -7.68 19.29 4.43
CA HIS A 306 -8.63 19.09 3.33
C HIS A 306 -9.37 17.76 3.51
N ARG A 307 -10.68 17.75 3.32
CA ARG A 307 -11.52 16.56 3.45
C ARG A 307 -12.34 16.33 2.19
N SER A 308 -12.41 15.09 1.72
CA SER A 308 -13.39 14.72 0.71
C SER A 308 -14.80 14.69 1.30
N SER A 309 -15.82 14.89 0.48
CA SER A 309 -17.21 14.84 0.93
C SER A 309 -17.62 13.45 1.43
N THR A 310 -17.01 12.40 0.88
CA THR A 310 -17.23 11.01 1.25
C THR A 310 -16.67 10.64 2.63
N LEU A 311 -15.68 11.38 3.17
CA LEU A 311 -15.03 11.06 4.45
C LEU A 311 -16.03 11.09 5.62
N ALA A 312 -17.02 11.97 5.59
CA ALA A 312 -18.02 12.13 6.66
C ALA A 312 -18.80 10.83 6.96
N VAL A 313 -18.88 9.90 6.00
CA VAL A 313 -19.53 8.58 6.20
C VAL A 313 -18.73 7.68 7.17
N PHE A 314 -17.42 7.90 7.27
CA PHE A 314 -16.49 7.10 8.06
C PHE A 314 -16.14 7.74 9.40
N GLU A 315 -16.23 9.07 9.55
CA GLU A 315 -15.84 9.78 10.79
C GLU A 315 -16.75 9.44 11.98
N VAL A 316 -16.18 9.37 13.20
CA VAL A 316 -16.86 9.07 14.47
C VAL A 316 -16.52 10.09 15.53
#